data_6a1ded2763389fe5019ca6566bf2b79a
#
_entry.id   6a1ded2763389fe5019ca6566bf2b79a
#
_cell.length_a   1.000
_cell.length_b   1.000
_cell.length_c   1.000
_cell.angle_alpha   90.00
_cell.angle_beta   90.00
_cell.angle_gamma   90.00
#
_symmetry.space_group_name_H-M   'P 1'
#
loop_
_entity.id
_entity.type
_entity.pdbx_description
1 polymer ?
#
loop_
_entity_poly.entity_id
_entity_poly.type
_entity_poly.pdbx_seq_one_letter_code
_entity_poly.pdbx_strand_id
1 'polypeptide(L)'
;MRILVNISYDGLFFIGSQKQPEGRTIQGEFEKILSNLFKEDIKVIICSRLDSKVSAKNFVFVFDTENKSNISLEKIRRFLQDSFNTEVLIKTVIEVPPSFHPRHDVKYKIYSYKIQNTAFFDPLISSHLLVVFQPLNLKKIKQGIKLFEGLHDFSLFSSDSQEKNTKLIINKTWVKKTKDFISFYIIISICFKFLDYMARIWHRSFFLFYIRSLYVYK
;
A
#
# COMPACT_ATOMS: atom_id res chain seq x y z
N MET A 1 12.69 15.61 -16.63
CA MET A 1 11.96 16.09 -15.43
C MET A 1 11.44 14.88 -14.67
N ARG A 2 11.65 14.80 -13.34
CA ARG A 2 11.09 13.72 -12.50
C ARG A 2 9.87 14.21 -11.77
N ILE A 3 8.75 13.49 -11.92
CA ILE A 3 7.46 13.84 -11.34
C ILE A 3 7.05 12.76 -10.32
N LEU A 4 6.67 13.21 -9.12
CA LEU A 4 6.10 12.39 -8.07
C LEU A 4 4.59 12.55 -8.09
N VAL A 5 3.91 11.41 -8.04
CA VAL A 5 2.46 11.34 -7.91
C VAL A 5 2.11 10.60 -6.62
N ASN A 6 1.26 11.19 -5.79
CA ASN A 6 0.69 10.56 -4.61
C ASN A 6 -0.79 10.27 -4.84
N ILE A 7 -1.18 9.02 -4.64
CA ILE A 7 -2.54 8.55 -4.88
C ILE A 7 -3.14 7.85 -3.65
N SER A 8 -4.45 7.75 -3.64
CA SER A 8 -5.20 6.77 -2.87
C SER A 8 -5.96 5.88 -3.84
N TYR A 9 -6.02 4.58 -3.59
CA TYR A 9 -6.78 3.68 -4.45
C TYR A 9 -7.45 2.54 -3.69
N ASP A 10 -8.53 2.05 -4.25
CA ASP A 10 -9.20 0.83 -3.79
C ASP A 10 -8.60 -0.39 -4.49
N GLY A 11 -7.95 -1.25 -3.70
CA GLY A 11 -7.29 -2.46 -4.18
C GLY A 11 -8.23 -3.50 -4.79
N LEU A 12 -9.53 -3.45 -4.50
CA LEU A 12 -10.49 -4.42 -5.06
C LEU A 12 -10.54 -4.38 -6.60
N PHE A 13 -10.19 -3.24 -7.20
CA PHE A 13 -10.19 -3.06 -8.65
C PHE A 13 -8.87 -3.47 -9.32
N PHE A 14 -7.88 -3.96 -8.55
CA PHE A 14 -6.53 -4.23 -9.05
C PHE A 14 -6.01 -5.60 -8.56
N ILE A 15 -5.29 -6.29 -9.44
CA ILE A 15 -4.62 -7.56 -9.11
C ILE A 15 -3.27 -7.36 -8.40
N GLY A 16 -2.95 -6.12 -8.03
CA GLY A 16 -1.75 -5.71 -7.32
C GLY A 16 -1.22 -4.38 -7.81
N SER A 17 -0.14 -3.91 -7.17
CA SER A 17 0.46 -2.62 -7.53
C SER A 17 1.51 -2.72 -8.62
N GLN A 18 2.27 -3.83 -8.71
CA GLN A 18 3.32 -4.03 -9.71
C GLN A 18 2.74 -4.57 -11.02
N LYS A 19 3.25 -4.08 -12.14
CA LYS A 19 2.89 -4.55 -13.48
C LYS A 19 3.09 -6.06 -13.62
N GLN A 20 2.10 -6.73 -14.19
CA GLN A 20 2.06 -8.17 -14.47
C GLN A 20 1.71 -8.37 -15.95
N PRO A 21 2.00 -9.56 -16.51
CA PRO A 21 1.68 -9.86 -17.91
C PRO A 21 0.18 -9.68 -18.22
N GLU A 22 -0.67 -10.11 -17.28
CA GLU A 22 -2.11 -10.04 -17.41
C GLU A 22 -2.74 -9.30 -16.22
N GLY A 23 -3.91 -8.71 -16.46
CA GLY A 23 -4.73 -8.05 -15.46
C GLY A 23 -4.36 -6.59 -15.18
N ARG A 24 -5.23 -5.94 -14.45
CA ARG A 24 -5.19 -4.50 -14.15
C ARG A 24 -4.33 -4.25 -12.90
N THR A 25 -3.21 -3.57 -13.05
CA THR A 25 -2.31 -3.20 -11.96
C THR A 25 -2.13 -1.70 -11.87
N ILE A 26 -1.80 -1.16 -10.69
CA ILE A 26 -1.56 0.27 -10.52
C ILE A 26 -0.44 0.76 -11.44
N GLN A 27 0.71 0.09 -11.43
CA GLN A 27 1.84 0.46 -12.27
C GLN A 27 1.49 0.42 -13.77
N GLY A 28 0.84 -0.65 -14.23
CA GLY A 28 0.49 -0.82 -15.64
C GLY A 28 -0.49 0.23 -16.15
N GLU A 29 -1.53 0.56 -15.35
CA GLU A 29 -2.50 1.59 -15.71
C GLU A 29 -1.84 2.97 -15.83
N PHE A 30 -1.02 3.35 -14.84
CA PHE A 30 -0.34 4.65 -14.88
C PHE A 30 0.69 4.74 -16.01
N GLU A 31 1.47 3.68 -16.29
CA GLU A 31 2.37 3.63 -17.43
C GLU A 31 1.60 3.86 -18.74
N LYS A 32 0.48 3.18 -18.95
CA LYS A 32 -0.37 3.30 -20.13
C LYS A 32 -0.92 4.72 -20.30
N ILE A 33 -1.49 5.29 -19.24
CA ILE A 33 -2.11 6.62 -19.26
C ILE A 33 -1.05 7.70 -19.50
N LEU A 34 0.08 7.65 -18.79
CA LEU A 34 1.16 8.62 -18.90
C LEU A 34 1.85 8.54 -20.27
N SER A 35 2.10 7.33 -20.79
CA SER A 35 2.68 7.16 -22.12
C SER A 35 1.78 7.74 -23.20
N ASN A 36 0.46 7.61 -23.04
CA ASN A 36 -0.49 8.24 -23.95
C ASN A 36 -0.49 9.78 -23.85
N LEU A 37 -0.39 10.33 -22.65
CA LEU A 37 -0.35 11.76 -22.40
C LEU A 37 0.91 12.43 -22.99
N PHE A 38 2.08 11.83 -22.72
CA PHE A 38 3.36 12.40 -23.12
C PHE A 38 3.83 11.95 -24.51
N LYS A 39 3.17 10.95 -25.12
CA LYS A 39 3.57 10.33 -26.40
C LYS A 39 4.98 9.74 -26.37
N GLU A 40 5.38 9.22 -25.22
CA GLU A 40 6.67 8.55 -24.98
C GLU A 40 6.46 7.31 -24.08
N ASP A 41 7.41 6.36 -24.11
CA ASP A 41 7.32 5.14 -23.26
C ASP A 41 7.68 5.48 -21.81
N ILE A 42 6.69 5.84 -21.01
CA ILE A 42 6.85 6.18 -19.61
C ILE A 42 6.94 4.91 -18.76
N LYS A 43 7.99 4.84 -17.92
CA LYS A 43 8.14 3.82 -16.89
C LYS A 43 7.87 4.42 -15.51
N VAL A 44 7.06 3.72 -14.73
CA VAL A 44 6.67 4.13 -13.39
C VAL A 44 7.47 3.36 -12.34
N ILE A 45 8.08 4.07 -11.39
CA ILE A 45 8.76 3.49 -10.24
C ILE A 45 7.84 3.63 -9.02
N ILE A 46 7.31 2.52 -8.54
CA ILE A 46 6.39 2.48 -7.40
C ILE A 46 7.12 2.38 -6.05
N CYS A 47 6.56 2.95 -4.99
CA CYS A 47 7.14 2.94 -3.64
C CYS A 47 7.08 1.58 -2.94
N SER A 48 6.18 0.70 -3.35
CA SER A 48 5.98 -0.62 -2.73
C SER A 48 5.26 -1.57 -3.66
N ARG A 49 5.58 -2.85 -3.53
CA ARG A 49 4.75 -3.91 -4.09
C ARG A 49 3.63 -4.21 -3.11
N LEU A 50 2.41 -4.16 -3.57
CA LEU A 50 1.22 -4.54 -2.82
C LEU A 50 0.50 -5.64 -3.58
N ASP A 51 0.04 -6.64 -2.86
CA ASP A 51 -0.67 -7.78 -3.43
C ASP A 51 -2.07 -7.40 -3.92
N SER A 52 -2.71 -8.34 -4.58
CA SER A 52 -4.09 -8.21 -5.07
C SER A 52 -5.03 -7.80 -3.94
N LYS A 53 -5.94 -6.88 -4.25
CA LYS A 53 -6.97 -6.36 -3.35
C LYS A 53 -6.46 -5.54 -2.15
N VAL A 54 -5.17 -5.23 -2.08
CA VAL A 54 -4.62 -4.33 -1.06
C VAL A 54 -4.79 -2.89 -1.50
N SER A 55 -5.55 -2.11 -0.72
CA SER A 55 -5.76 -0.68 -0.94
C SER A 55 -4.63 0.15 -0.35
N ALA A 56 -4.46 1.39 -0.84
CA ALA A 56 -3.52 2.32 -0.26
C ALA A 56 -4.13 3.71 -0.11
N LYS A 57 -3.85 4.38 1.03
CA LYS A 57 -4.29 5.76 1.27
C LYS A 57 -3.27 6.80 0.81
N ASN A 58 -1.97 6.48 0.87
CA ASN A 58 -0.90 7.29 0.34
C ASN A 58 0.07 6.34 -0.38
N PHE A 59 -0.09 6.21 -1.67
CA PHE A 59 0.78 5.41 -2.52
C PHE A 59 1.52 6.36 -3.45
N VAL A 60 2.83 6.32 -3.38
CA VAL A 60 3.69 7.22 -4.13
C VAL A 60 4.38 6.46 -5.25
N PHE A 61 4.42 7.07 -6.40
CA PHE A 61 5.27 6.65 -7.50
C PHE A 61 5.93 7.85 -8.17
N VAL A 62 6.99 7.59 -8.91
CA VAL A 62 7.63 8.60 -9.76
C VAL A 62 7.73 8.09 -11.19
N PHE A 63 7.81 9.03 -12.11
CA PHE A 63 8.16 8.78 -13.49
C PHE A 63 9.05 9.92 -14.02
N ASP A 64 9.83 9.60 -15.03
CA ASP A 64 10.64 10.58 -15.75
C ASP A 64 10.01 10.87 -17.10
N THR A 65 10.07 12.13 -17.54
CA THR A 65 9.68 12.55 -18.88
C THR A 65 10.73 13.49 -19.47
N GLU A 66 11.10 13.26 -20.72
CA GLU A 66 11.99 14.14 -21.49
C GLU A 66 11.20 15.30 -22.10
N ASN A 67 9.92 15.05 -22.36
CA ASN A 67 9.03 16.04 -22.93
C ASN A 67 8.74 17.14 -21.90
N LYS A 68 9.51 18.23 -21.95
CA LYS A 68 9.27 19.46 -21.20
C LYS A 68 8.07 20.22 -21.76
N SER A 69 7.05 19.49 -22.23
CA SER A 69 5.86 20.12 -22.76
C SER A 69 5.30 21.10 -21.74
N ASN A 70 4.71 22.20 -22.22
CA ASN A 70 4.07 23.25 -21.42
C ASN A 70 2.83 22.74 -20.63
N ILE A 71 2.83 21.47 -20.25
CA ILE A 71 1.74 20.86 -19.46
C ILE A 71 2.04 21.15 -17.99
N SER A 72 1.23 21.98 -17.37
CA SER A 72 1.35 22.26 -15.93
C SER A 72 1.05 20.99 -15.11
N LEU A 73 1.67 20.88 -13.92
CA LEU A 73 1.46 19.77 -13.00
C LEU A 73 -0.03 19.58 -12.64
N GLU A 74 -0.78 20.69 -12.57
CA GLU A 74 -2.22 20.66 -12.32
C GLU A 74 -2.99 20.05 -13.50
N LYS A 75 -2.59 20.32 -14.76
CA LYS A 75 -3.19 19.66 -15.93
C LYS A 75 -2.90 18.16 -15.92
N ILE A 76 -1.67 17.75 -15.55
CA ILE A 76 -1.33 16.34 -15.39
C ILE A 76 -2.22 15.72 -14.32
N ARG A 77 -2.38 16.36 -13.17
CA ARG A 77 -3.23 15.88 -12.07
C ARG A 77 -4.66 15.66 -12.51
N ARG A 78 -5.26 16.64 -13.21
CA ARG A 78 -6.63 16.55 -13.73
C ARG A 78 -6.76 15.43 -14.76
N PHE A 79 -5.86 15.37 -15.73
CA PHE A 79 -5.88 14.32 -16.75
C PHE A 79 -5.80 12.92 -16.14
N LEU A 80 -4.92 12.72 -15.15
CA LEU A 80 -4.82 11.47 -14.43
C LEU A 80 -6.12 11.17 -13.65
N GLN A 81 -6.71 12.17 -12.99
CA GLN A 81 -7.98 11.96 -12.27
C GLN A 81 -9.13 11.61 -13.21
N ASP A 82 -9.23 12.27 -14.35
CA ASP A 82 -10.28 12.04 -15.36
C ASP A 82 -10.13 10.65 -16.03
N SER A 83 -8.93 10.06 -15.98
CA SER A 83 -8.66 8.73 -16.52
C SER A 83 -9.15 7.59 -15.61
N PHE A 84 -9.52 7.90 -14.37
CA PHE A 84 -10.06 6.94 -13.39
C PHE A 84 -11.44 7.39 -12.93
N ASN A 85 -12.29 6.43 -12.61
CA ASN A 85 -13.57 6.71 -11.97
C ASN A 85 -13.38 7.01 -10.48
N THR A 86 -14.01 6.21 -9.62
CA THR A 86 -13.95 6.38 -8.14
C THR A 86 -12.88 5.53 -7.46
N GLU A 87 -12.26 4.62 -8.19
CA GLU A 87 -11.30 3.65 -7.63
C GLU A 87 -9.91 4.24 -7.33
N VAL A 88 -9.56 5.39 -7.94
CA VAL A 88 -8.29 6.09 -7.70
C VAL A 88 -8.53 7.57 -7.46
N LEU A 89 -7.90 8.11 -6.43
CA LEU A 89 -7.85 9.55 -6.15
C LEU A 89 -6.41 10.05 -6.33
N ILE A 90 -6.21 11.00 -7.23
CA ILE A 90 -4.93 11.69 -7.43
C ILE A 90 -4.82 12.83 -6.42
N LYS A 91 -4.01 12.66 -5.38
CA LYS A 91 -3.87 13.63 -4.29
C LYS A 91 -2.95 14.78 -4.65
N THR A 92 -1.73 14.47 -5.09
CA THR A 92 -0.73 15.48 -5.45
C THR A 92 0.11 15.01 -6.63
N VAL A 93 0.51 15.97 -7.45
CA VAL A 93 1.49 15.82 -8.52
C VAL A 93 2.50 16.94 -8.34
N ILE A 94 3.76 16.61 -8.12
CA ILE A 94 4.84 17.58 -7.88
C ILE A 94 6.12 17.17 -8.62
N GLU A 95 6.93 18.14 -8.98
CA GLU A 95 8.29 17.87 -9.44
C GLU A 95 9.20 17.57 -8.25
N VAL A 96 10.12 16.63 -8.44
CA VAL A 96 11.10 16.23 -7.42
C VAL A 96 12.51 16.16 -8.05
N PRO A 97 13.57 16.27 -7.25
CA PRO A 97 14.92 16.10 -7.75
C PRO A 97 15.11 14.76 -8.48
N PRO A 98 15.91 14.68 -9.54
CA PRO A 98 16.19 13.44 -10.27
C PRO A 98 16.76 12.32 -9.39
N SER A 99 17.43 12.67 -8.29
CA SER A 99 17.95 11.72 -7.28
C SER A 99 16.88 11.09 -6.40
N PHE A 100 15.66 11.65 -6.36
CA PHE A 100 14.58 11.13 -5.51
C PHE A 100 14.16 9.73 -5.95
N HIS A 101 14.11 8.80 -5.00
CA HIS A 101 13.67 7.42 -5.25
C HIS A 101 12.54 7.00 -4.28
N PRO A 102 11.35 6.61 -4.76
CA PRO A 102 10.16 6.41 -3.93
C PRO A 102 10.27 5.22 -2.97
N ARG A 103 11.25 4.30 -3.17
CA ARG A 103 11.51 3.19 -2.26
C ARG A 103 12.55 3.51 -1.20
N HIS A 104 13.54 4.36 -1.54
CA HIS A 104 14.70 4.61 -0.67
C HIS A 104 14.52 5.83 0.20
N ASP A 105 13.80 6.86 -0.27
CA ASP A 105 13.62 8.12 0.45
C ASP A 105 12.37 8.12 1.36
N VAL A 106 11.69 6.99 1.48
CA VAL A 106 10.57 6.81 2.41
C VAL A 106 11.11 6.49 3.81
N LYS A 107 10.68 7.23 4.82
CA LYS A 107 11.13 7.05 6.21
C LYS A 107 10.47 5.86 6.88
N TYR A 108 9.18 5.69 6.69
CA TYR A 108 8.41 4.58 7.29
C TYR A 108 7.15 4.29 6.48
N LYS A 109 6.63 3.09 6.65
CA LYS A 109 5.34 2.66 6.12
C LYS A 109 4.43 2.26 7.27
N ILE A 110 3.15 2.62 7.15
CA ILE A 110 2.11 2.21 8.09
C ILE A 110 1.20 1.22 7.38
N TYR A 111 1.15 0.02 7.91
CA TYR A 111 0.18 -0.98 7.51
C TYR A 111 -1.01 -0.92 8.46
N SER A 112 -2.22 -0.95 7.91
CA SER A 112 -3.41 -1.02 8.73
C SER A 112 -4.29 -2.19 8.31
N TYR A 113 -4.88 -2.81 9.31
CA TYR A 113 -5.85 -3.87 9.16
C TYR A 113 -7.11 -3.54 9.95
N LYS A 114 -8.27 -3.74 9.35
CA LYS A 114 -9.55 -3.38 9.97
C LYS A 114 -10.48 -4.59 10.03
N ILE A 115 -10.98 -4.86 11.23
CA ILE A 115 -11.96 -5.89 11.52
C ILE A 115 -13.28 -5.23 11.90
N GLN A 116 -14.38 -5.74 11.38
CA GLN A 116 -15.71 -5.47 11.91
C GLN A 116 -16.03 -6.56 12.94
N ASN A 117 -16.10 -6.17 14.22
CA ASN A 117 -16.42 -7.08 15.31
C ASN A 117 -17.86 -6.79 15.82
N THR A 118 -18.79 -7.50 15.26
CA THR A 118 -20.24 -7.27 15.47
C THR A 118 -21.02 -8.56 15.26
N ALA A 119 -22.20 -8.64 15.88
CA ALA A 119 -23.13 -9.75 15.65
C ALA A 119 -23.80 -9.67 14.26
N PHE A 120 -23.92 -8.48 13.69
CA PHE A 120 -24.55 -8.24 12.39
C PHE A 120 -23.58 -7.45 11.52
N PHE A 121 -23.39 -7.86 10.27
CA PHE A 121 -22.52 -7.18 9.33
C PHE A 121 -23.32 -6.46 8.24
N ASP A 122 -22.73 -5.39 7.71
CA ASP A 122 -23.26 -4.70 6.55
C ASP A 122 -22.56 -5.24 5.30
N PRO A 123 -23.29 -5.88 4.36
CA PRO A 123 -22.70 -6.43 3.14
C PRO A 123 -22.09 -5.36 2.25
N LEU A 124 -22.55 -4.10 2.32
CA LEU A 124 -22.02 -3.00 1.50
C LEU A 124 -20.57 -2.63 1.85
N ILE A 125 -20.15 -2.87 3.09
CA ILE A 125 -18.79 -2.57 3.55
C ILE A 125 -17.96 -3.81 3.82
N SER A 126 -18.56 -4.99 3.86
CA SER A 126 -17.89 -6.26 4.22
C SER A 126 -16.80 -6.66 3.22
N SER A 127 -16.89 -6.23 1.94
CA SER A 127 -15.86 -6.48 0.93
C SER A 127 -14.49 -5.89 1.29
N HIS A 128 -14.45 -4.87 2.16
CA HIS A 128 -13.24 -4.19 2.62
C HIS A 128 -12.80 -4.58 4.03
N LEU A 129 -13.47 -5.53 4.69
CA LEU A 129 -13.27 -5.82 6.10
C LEU A 129 -13.27 -7.32 6.35
N LEU A 130 -12.57 -7.75 7.39
CA LEU A 130 -12.84 -9.05 8.00
C LEU A 130 -13.97 -8.90 9.00
N VAL A 131 -15.02 -9.70 8.85
CA VAL A 131 -16.11 -9.77 9.85
C VAL A 131 -15.80 -10.88 10.84
N VAL A 132 -15.86 -10.57 12.13
CA VAL A 132 -15.67 -11.51 13.24
C VAL A 132 -16.86 -11.40 14.17
N PHE A 133 -17.63 -12.47 14.27
CA PHE A 133 -18.86 -12.50 15.08
C PHE A 133 -18.58 -12.77 16.57
N GLN A 134 -17.52 -13.52 16.88
CA GLN A 134 -17.16 -13.83 18.25
C GLN A 134 -16.61 -12.59 18.98
N PRO A 135 -17.00 -12.36 20.24
CA PRO A 135 -16.45 -11.27 21.04
C PRO A 135 -14.92 -11.36 21.14
N LEU A 136 -14.24 -10.28 20.77
CA LEU A 136 -12.78 -10.21 20.81
C LEU A 136 -12.29 -9.55 22.10
N ASN A 137 -11.31 -10.17 22.76
CA ASN A 137 -10.67 -9.62 23.93
C ASN A 137 -9.63 -8.56 23.56
N LEU A 138 -10.03 -7.29 23.60
CA LEU A 138 -9.20 -6.16 23.20
C LEU A 138 -7.90 -6.04 24.05
N LYS A 139 -7.93 -6.42 25.34
CA LYS A 139 -6.76 -6.40 26.21
C LYS A 139 -5.69 -7.39 25.73
N LYS A 140 -6.10 -8.64 25.46
CA LYS A 140 -5.20 -9.67 24.91
C LYS A 140 -4.67 -9.29 23.54
N ILE A 141 -5.52 -8.71 22.65
CA ILE A 141 -5.12 -8.23 21.35
C ILE A 141 -4.04 -7.15 21.47
N LYS A 142 -4.25 -6.14 22.33
CA LYS A 142 -3.26 -5.08 22.55
C LYS A 142 -1.93 -5.60 23.11
N GLN A 143 -1.97 -6.59 23.98
CA GLN A 143 -0.77 -7.26 24.48
C GLN A 143 -0.07 -8.05 23.38
N GLY A 144 -0.81 -8.85 22.62
CA GLY A 144 -0.25 -9.69 21.55
C GLY A 144 0.41 -8.89 20.44
N ILE A 145 -0.22 -7.79 19.96
CA ILE A 145 0.38 -6.99 18.89
C ILE A 145 1.69 -6.31 19.32
N LYS A 146 1.86 -6.03 20.62
CA LYS A 146 3.08 -5.46 21.16
C LYS A 146 4.29 -6.39 21.11
N LEU A 147 4.07 -7.70 21.09
CA LEU A 147 5.14 -8.69 20.96
C LEU A 147 5.86 -8.62 19.60
N PHE A 148 5.25 -7.98 18.60
CA PHE A 148 5.88 -7.78 17.30
C PHE A 148 6.81 -6.55 17.24
N GLU A 149 6.79 -5.66 18.26
CA GLU A 149 7.69 -4.49 18.27
C GLU A 149 9.14 -4.91 18.51
N GLY A 150 10.06 -4.25 17.84
CA GLY A 150 11.48 -4.55 17.87
C GLY A 150 11.99 -5.31 16.63
N LEU A 151 13.18 -5.87 16.76
CA LEU A 151 13.82 -6.69 15.71
C LEU A 151 13.43 -8.15 15.90
N HIS A 152 12.75 -8.70 14.91
CA HIS A 152 12.35 -10.11 14.92
C HIS A 152 12.71 -10.79 13.59
N ASP A 153 12.89 -12.10 13.66
CA ASP A 153 12.96 -12.94 12.46
C ASP A 153 11.56 -13.44 12.11
N PHE A 154 11.09 -13.05 10.94
CA PHE A 154 9.77 -13.41 10.43
C PHE A 154 9.82 -14.57 9.42
N SER A 155 10.89 -15.37 9.40
CA SER A 155 11.05 -16.51 8.48
C SER A 155 9.86 -17.47 8.52
N LEU A 156 9.35 -17.77 9.71
CA LEU A 156 8.17 -18.65 9.90
C LEU A 156 6.87 -18.09 9.32
N PHE A 157 6.82 -16.77 9.10
CA PHE A 157 5.68 -16.09 8.51
C PHE A 157 5.83 -15.89 6.99
N SER A 158 6.97 -16.31 6.41
CA SER A 158 7.25 -16.21 4.99
C SER A 158 6.70 -17.40 4.22
N SER A 159 6.20 -17.11 3.01
CA SER A 159 5.88 -18.16 2.03
C SER A 159 7.05 -18.51 1.12
N ASP A 160 8.10 -17.70 1.11
CA ASP A 160 9.28 -17.89 0.28
C ASP A 160 10.44 -18.43 1.14
N SER A 161 10.76 -19.72 0.95
CA SER A 161 11.84 -20.41 1.68
C SER A 161 13.24 -19.98 1.24
N GLN A 162 13.37 -19.23 0.13
CA GLN A 162 14.66 -18.80 -0.42
C GLN A 162 15.05 -17.37 0.00
N GLU A 163 14.22 -16.66 0.76
CA GLU A 163 14.54 -15.30 1.18
C GLU A 163 15.67 -15.28 2.22
N LYS A 164 16.77 -14.63 1.86
CA LYS A 164 18.00 -14.59 2.69
C LYS A 164 17.90 -13.61 3.89
N ASN A 165 16.94 -12.71 3.92
CA ASN A 165 16.84 -11.71 4.98
C ASN A 165 15.41 -11.59 5.51
N THR A 166 15.10 -12.35 6.55
CA THR A 166 13.78 -12.43 7.19
C THR A 166 13.67 -11.56 8.45
N LYS A 167 14.74 -10.83 8.81
CA LYS A 167 14.77 -9.96 10.00
C LYS A 167 14.18 -8.60 9.68
N LEU A 168 13.19 -8.17 10.47
CA LEU A 168 12.46 -6.92 10.30
C LEU A 168 12.36 -6.17 11.63
N ILE A 169 12.49 -4.84 11.57
CA ILE A 169 12.25 -3.96 12.70
C ILE A 169 10.85 -3.38 12.59
N ILE A 170 9.99 -3.72 13.55
CA ILE A 170 8.70 -3.08 13.75
C ILE A 170 8.87 -1.98 14.79
N ASN A 171 8.72 -0.73 14.36
CA ASN A 171 8.96 0.43 15.23
C ASN A 171 7.85 0.63 16.25
N LYS A 172 6.61 0.45 15.84
CA LYS A 172 5.45 0.71 16.70
C LYS A 172 4.23 -0.02 16.21
N THR A 173 3.44 -0.48 17.15
CA THR A 173 2.11 -1.05 16.89
C THR A 173 1.06 -0.38 17.77
N TRP A 174 -0.17 -0.29 17.28
CA TRP A 174 -1.30 0.13 18.11
C TRP A 174 -2.62 -0.40 17.58
N VAL A 175 -3.63 -0.40 18.45
CA VAL A 175 -4.99 -0.82 18.14
C VAL A 175 -5.96 0.30 18.49
N LYS A 176 -6.82 0.66 17.55
CA LYS A 176 -7.96 1.53 17.78
C LYS A 176 -9.25 0.73 17.75
N LYS A 177 -10.13 0.94 18.72
CA LYS A 177 -11.49 0.40 18.72
C LYS A 177 -12.48 1.56 18.58
N THR A 178 -13.41 1.41 17.66
CA THR A 178 -14.66 2.19 17.57
C THR A 178 -15.82 1.25 17.94
N LYS A 179 -17.07 1.71 17.85
CA LYS A 179 -18.24 0.90 18.20
C LYS A 179 -18.17 -0.50 17.58
N ASP A 180 -18.03 -0.58 16.26
CA ASP A 180 -18.15 -1.81 15.49
C ASP A 180 -16.81 -2.25 14.84
N PHE A 181 -15.73 -1.47 14.98
CA PHE A 181 -14.48 -1.73 14.27
C PHE A 181 -13.29 -1.80 15.22
N ILE A 182 -12.41 -2.74 14.93
CA ILE A 182 -11.09 -2.84 15.53
C ILE A 182 -10.07 -2.63 14.41
N SER A 183 -9.23 -1.62 14.52
CA SER A 183 -8.19 -1.32 13.55
C SER A 183 -6.82 -1.52 14.16
N PHE A 184 -5.99 -2.29 13.49
CA PHE A 184 -4.61 -2.57 13.84
C PHE A 184 -3.70 -1.71 12.98
N TYR A 185 -2.60 -1.26 13.53
CA TYR A 185 -1.61 -0.45 12.82
C TYR A 185 -0.21 -0.93 13.18
N ILE A 186 0.64 -1.01 12.17
CA ILE A 186 2.04 -1.38 12.29
C ILE A 186 2.88 -0.37 11.53
N ILE A 187 3.86 0.23 12.22
CA ILE A 187 4.87 1.09 11.60
C ILE A 187 6.15 0.28 11.40
N ILE A 188 6.65 0.30 10.18
CA ILE A 188 7.90 -0.34 9.81
C ILE A 188 8.82 0.73 9.25
N SER A 189 10.03 0.87 9.85
CA SER A 189 11.12 1.62 9.25
C SER A 189 11.71 0.84 8.09
N ILE A 190 12.00 1.55 7.02
CA ILE A 190 12.51 0.93 5.82
C ILE A 190 14.01 0.74 5.98
N CYS A 191 14.44 -0.47 6.27
CA CYS A 191 15.77 -0.93 5.99
C CYS A 191 15.78 -1.61 4.61
N PHE A 192 16.67 -1.27 3.78
CA PHE A 192 16.84 -1.28 2.33
C PHE A 192 16.32 -2.44 1.45
N LYS A 193 15.79 -3.58 1.94
CA LYS A 193 15.47 -4.75 1.09
C LYS A 193 14.17 -5.51 1.41
N PHE A 194 13.32 -4.98 2.27
CA PHE A 194 12.27 -5.79 2.92
C PHE A 194 10.83 -5.59 2.45
N LEU A 195 10.61 -4.84 1.41
CA LEU A 195 9.28 -4.35 1.01
C LEU A 195 8.38 -5.38 0.33
N ASP A 196 8.97 -6.38 -0.29
CA ASP A 196 8.24 -7.41 -1.02
C ASP A 196 7.70 -8.53 -0.10
N TYR A 197 8.13 -8.50 1.18
CA TYR A 197 7.96 -9.61 2.09
C TYR A 197 6.74 -9.52 2.99
N MET A 198 6.42 -8.34 3.48
CA MET A 198 5.32 -8.17 4.45
C MET A 198 3.94 -8.48 3.88
N ALA A 199 3.71 -8.27 2.61
CA ALA A 199 2.46 -8.63 1.97
C ALA A 199 2.25 -10.15 1.97
N ARG A 200 3.33 -10.93 1.88
CA ARG A 200 3.30 -12.40 1.85
C ARG A 200 3.27 -13.03 3.24
N ILE A 201 3.90 -12.40 4.24
CA ILE A 201 3.90 -12.89 5.64
C ILE A 201 2.48 -13.06 6.17
N TRP A 202 1.58 -12.18 5.79
CA TRP A 202 0.25 -12.09 6.35
C TRP A 202 -0.77 -13.03 5.70
N HIS A 203 -0.40 -13.68 4.59
CA HIS A 203 -1.32 -14.56 3.85
C HIS A 203 -1.48 -15.96 4.46
N ARG A 204 -0.55 -16.43 5.31
CA ARG A 204 -0.52 -17.82 5.80
C ARG A 204 -0.62 -18.00 7.32
N SER A 205 -0.51 -16.97 8.13
CA SER A 205 -0.65 -17.12 9.58
C SER A 205 -2.09 -17.15 10.02
N PHE A 206 -2.39 -17.96 11.00
CA PHE A 206 -3.70 -18.21 11.63
C PHE A 206 -4.49 -16.98 12.12
N PHE A 207 -3.91 -15.79 11.97
CA PHE A 207 -4.63 -14.54 11.94
C PHE A 207 -4.76 -14.15 10.49
N LEU A 208 -5.94 -14.31 9.92
CA LEU A 208 -6.35 -13.81 8.60
C LEU A 208 -6.24 -12.28 8.54
N PHE A 209 -5.02 -11.76 8.46
CA PHE A 209 -4.78 -10.34 8.33
C PHE A 209 -4.75 -9.96 6.85
N TYR A 210 -5.86 -9.54 6.33
CA TYR A 210 -5.90 -8.75 5.11
C TYR A 210 -5.37 -7.36 5.40
N ILE A 211 -4.13 -7.04 5.00
CA ILE A 211 -3.65 -5.66 4.99
C ILE A 211 -4.44 -4.92 3.92
N ARG A 212 -5.29 -3.99 4.33
CA ARG A 212 -6.16 -3.28 3.41
C ARG A 212 -5.78 -1.83 3.17
N SER A 213 -4.77 -1.27 3.83
CA SER A 213 -4.28 0.04 3.42
C SER A 213 -2.84 0.30 3.84
N LEU A 214 -2.08 0.84 2.91
CA LEU A 214 -0.73 1.34 3.10
C LEU A 214 -0.77 2.87 3.23
N TYR A 215 -0.09 3.38 4.25
CA TYR A 215 0.22 4.79 4.38
C TYR A 215 1.72 4.96 4.19
N VAL A 216 2.11 5.73 3.17
CA VAL A 216 3.50 6.12 2.97
C VAL A 216 3.65 7.56 3.42
N TYR A 217 4.57 7.82 4.37
CA TYR A 217 4.88 9.17 4.85
C TYR A 217 6.34 9.49 4.55
N LYS A 218 6.53 10.75 4.15
CA LYS A 218 7.83 11.35 3.86
C LYS A 218 8.45 11.93 5.13
#